data_ca591e57c1a97478c520bdc23eba7922
#
_entry.id   ca591e57c1a97478c520bdc23eba7922
#
_cell.length_a   1.000
_cell.length_b   1.000
_cell.length_c   1.000
_cell.angle_alpha   90.00
_cell.angle_beta   90.00
_cell.angle_gamma   90.00
#
_symmetry.space_group_name_H-M   'P 1'
#
loop_
_entity.id
_entity.type
_entity.pdbx_description
1 polymer ?
#
loop_
_entity_poly.entity_id
_entity_poly.type
_entity_poly.pdbx_seq_one_letter_code
_entity_poly.pdbx_strand_id
1 'polypeptide(L)'
;EKYPVIGGVAHLWLAPPRGSETWGHENRVYQQWSGVSQLDKVSVLHRIRLEERWRDKIVNDEVVGDKQFSFRLRYLASFEVKLFENPEKPSLIVSDEVLVQFGENIVYNTFDQNRFFLGMKFRLNKNLNCDLGYMNILQQKSTGYQYDLSHVFRLFFYYNLDLSMKNENLHHENSE
;
A
#
# COMPACT_ATOMS: atom_id res chain seq x y z
N GLU A 1 -16.32 -1.41 16.03
CA GLU A 1 -15.20 -1.56 15.09
C GLU A 1 -15.69 -1.21 13.69
N LYS A 2 -15.02 -0.28 13.00
CA LYS A 2 -15.34 0.04 11.61
C LYS A 2 -14.33 -0.68 10.72
N TYR A 3 -14.82 -1.52 9.84
CA TYR A 3 -14.01 -2.21 8.83
C TYR A 3 -14.28 -1.58 7.46
N PRO A 4 -13.61 -0.47 7.10
CA PRO A 4 -13.88 0.22 5.85
C PRO A 4 -13.52 -0.65 4.65
N VAL A 5 -14.44 -0.71 3.68
CA VAL A 5 -14.19 -1.26 2.35
C VAL A 5 -13.99 -0.08 1.40
N ILE A 6 -12.91 -0.11 0.64
CA ILE A 6 -12.52 0.95 -0.29
C ILE A 6 -12.36 0.32 -1.68
N GLY A 7 -12.90 0.97 -2.70
CA GLY A 7 -12.61 0.69 -4.10
C GLY A 7 -11.78 1.82 -4.71
N GLY A 8 -10.97 1.51 -5.73
CA GLY A 8 -10.18 2.52 -6.40
C GLY A 8 -9.60 2.05 -7.73
N VAL A 9 -9.12 3.03 -8.49
CA VAL A 9 -8.43 2.82 -9.76
C VAL A 9 -7.04 3.45 -9.69
N ALA A 10 -6.07 2.90 -10.41
CA ALA A 10 -4.73 3.46 -10.52
C ALA A 10 -4.18 3.23 -11.93
N HIS A 11 -3.42 4.22 -12.41
CA HIS A 11 -2.62 4.13 -13.61
C HIS A 11 -1.15 4.30 -13.24
N LEU A 12 -0.29 3.41 -13.71
CA LEU A 12 1.13 3.40 -13.40
C LEU A 12 1.97 3.39 -14.67
N TRP A 13 3.04 4.19 -14.64
CA TRP A 13 4.15 4.06 -15.58
C TRP A 13 5.19 3.15 -14.95
N LEU A 14 5.53 2.09 -15.66
CA LEU A 14 6.52 1.11 -15.21
C LEU A 14 7.84 1.43 -15.89
N ALA A 15 8.85 1.74 -15.09
CA ALA A 15 10.20 1.99 -15.61
C ALA A 15 10.73 0.74 -16.33
N PRO A 16 11.48 0.92 -17.44
CA PRO A 16 12.06 -0.19 -18.16
C PRO A 16 13.06 -0.97 -17.29
N PRO A 17 13.13 -2.29 -17.45
CA PRO A 17 14.18 -3.08 -16.83
C PRO A 17 15.54 -2.70 -17.39
N ARG A 18 16.63 -3.09 -16.71
CA ARG A 18 18.01 -2.81 -17.19
C ARG A 18 18.21 -3.35 -18.59
N GLY A 19 18.68 -2.50 -19.50
CA GLY A 19 18.96 -2.84 -20.90
C GLY A 19 17.76 -2.66 -21.83
N SER A 20 16.65 -2.10 -21.34
CA SER A 20 15.47 -1.69 -22.11
C SER A 20 15.26 -0.20 -21.95
N GLU A 21 14.68 0.46 -22.97
CA GLU A 21 14.30 1.88 -22.95
C GLU A 21 12.78 2.07 -22.93
N THR A 22 12.02 1.01 -23.18
CA THR A 22 10.57 1.08 -23.34
C THR A 22 9.86 1.08 -21.99
N TRP A 23 9.12 2.16 -21.72
CA TRP A 23 8.22 2.29 -20.58
C TRP A 23 6.94 1.49 -20.82
N GLY A 24 6.51 0.79 -19.80
CA GLY A 24 5.22 0.09 -19.80
C GLY A 24 4.17 0.86 -19.03
N HIS A 25 2.91 0.52 -19.28
CA HIS A 25 1.76 1.03 -18.52
C HIS A 25 1.03 -0.10 -17.82
N GLU A 26 0.51 0.19 -16.66
CA GLU A 26 -0.35 -0.73 -15.92
C GLU A 26 -1.58 0.01 -15.40
N ASN A 27 -2.76 -0.45 -15.79
CA ASN A 27 -4.03 -0.02 -15.19
C ASN A 27 -4.43 -1.00 -14.10
N ARG A 28 -4.95 -0.48 -12.99
CA ARG A 28 -5.46 -1.29 -11.88
C ARG A 28 -6.83 -0.83 -11.46
N VAL A 29 -7.68 -1.80 -11.16
CA VAL A 29 -8.87 -1.63 -10.32
C VAL A 29 -8.61 -2.41 -9.05
N TYR A 30 -8.95 -1.87 -7.88
CA TYR A 30 -8.72 -2.59 -6.64
C TYR A 30 -9.87 -2.44 -5.66
N GLN A 31 -10.01 -3.46 -4.82
CA GLN A 31 -10.88 -3.49 -3.66
C GLN A 31 -9.99 -3.75 -2.43
N GLN A 32 -10.24 -3.00 -1.37
CA GLN A 32 -9.46 -3.10 -0.15
C GLN A 32 -10.37 -3.16 1.06
N TRP A 33 -10.06 -4.07 1.93
CA TRP A 33 -10.57 -4.14 3.28
C TRP A 33 -9.43 -3.89 4.28
N SER A 34 -9.72 -3.17 5.36
CA SER A 34 -8.75 -2.95 6.44
C SER A 34 -9.43 -2.95 7.80
N GLY A 35 -8.72 -3.43 8.81
CA GLY A 35 -9.17 -3.45 10.19
C GLY A 35 -8.01 -3.17 11.14
N VAL A 36 -8.30 -2.52 12.27
CA VAL A 36 -7.32 -2.21 13.30
C VAL A 36 -7.77 -2.86 14.59
N SER A 37 -6.89 -3.64 15.20
CA SER A 37 -7.05 -4.20 16.54
C SER A 37 -6.12 -3.48 17.51
N GLN A 38 -6.62 -3.14 18.71
CA GLN A 38 -5.84 -2.49 19.74
C GLN A 38 -5.55 -3.49 20.86
N LEU A 39 -4.27 -3.71 21.15
CA LEU A 39 -3.77 -4.62 22.18
C LEU A 39 -2.84 -3.84 23.11
N ASP A 40 -3.36 -3.24 24.17
CA ASP A 40 -2.61 -2.40 25.12
C ASP A 40 -1.75 -1.34 24.37
N LYS A 41 -0.43 -1.50 24.39
CA LYS A 41 0.53 -0.59 23.72
C LYS A 41 0.76 -0.90 22.24
N VAL A 42 0.14 -1.94 21.71
CA VAL A 42 0.32 -2.38 20.31
C VAL A 42 -0.97 -2.19 19.53
N SER A 43 -0.89 -1.46 18.42
CA SER A 43 -1.95 -1.38 17.43
C SER A 43 -1.59 -2.25 16.23
N VAL A 44 -2.49 -3.13 15.82
CA VAL A 44 -2.27 -4.03 14.68
C VAL A 44 -3.23 -3.66 13.56
N LEU A 45 -2.68 -3.21 12.43
CA LEU A 45 -3.42 -2.98 11.20
C LEU A 45 -3.34 -4.22 10.31
N HIS A 46 -4.50 -4.75 9.93
CA HIS A 46 -4.65 -5.75 8.88
C HIS A 46 -5.23 -5.09 7.64
N ARG A 47 -4.67 -5.39 6.47
CA ARG A 47 -5.19 -4.91 5.19
C ARG A 47 -5.12 -6.02 4.15
N ILE A 48 -6.26 -6.33 3.56
CA ILE A 48 -6.37 -7.22 2.41
C ILE A 48 -6.75 -6.36 1.21
N ARG A 49 -6.05 -6.53 0.08
CA ARG A 49 -6.36 -5.84 -1.17
C ARG A 49 -6.32 -6.84 -2.32
N LEU A 50 -7.38 -6.85 -3.11
CA LEU A 50 -7.45 -7.54 -4.39
C LEU A 50 -7.29 -6.49 -5.49
N GLU A 51 -6.39 -6.73 -6.43
CA GLU A 51 -6.11 -5.87 -7.57
C GLU A 51 -6.34 -6.65 -8.87
N GLU A 52 -7.10 -6.09 -9.79
CA GLU A 52 -7.20 -6.48 -11.20
C GLU A 52 -6.22 -5.60 -11.97
N ARG A 53 -5.34 -6.21 -12.76
CA ARG A 53 -4.21 -5.53 -13.38
C ARG A 53 -4.18 -5.80 -14.87
N TRP A 54 -4.12 -4.73 -15.68
CA TRP A 54 -3.92 -4.77 -17.12
C TRP A 54 -2.58 -4.11 -17.42
N ARG A 55 -1.58 -4.93 -17.75
CA ARG A 55 -0.20 -4.51 -17.97
C ARG A 55 0.16 -4.62 -19.44
N ASP A 56 0.92 -3.66 -19.97
CA ASP A 56 1.50 -3.77 -21.29
C ASP A 56 2.45 -4.96 -21.39
N LYS A 57 2.38 -5.66 -22.50
CA LYS A 57 3.33 -6.71 -22.87
C LYS A 57 4.47 -6.07 -23.67
N ILE A 58 5.69 -6.22 -23.18
CA ILE A 58 6.89 -5.70 -23.84
C ILE A 58 7.71 -6.88 -24.35
N VAL A 59 8.02 -6.90 -25.65
CA VAL A 59 8.85 -7.90 -26.31
C VAL A 59 9.83 -7.17 -27.22
N ASN A 60 11.12 -7.50 -27.13
CA ASN A 60 12.19 -6.85 -27.92
C ASN A 60 12.18 -5.32 -27.81
N ASP A 61 11.94 -4.81 -26.62
CA ASP A 61 11.87 -3.37 -26.29
C ASP A 61 10.74 -2.60 -26.99
N GLU A 62 9.66 -3.30 -27.39
CA GLU A 62 8.46 -2.71 -27.99
C GLU A 62 7.20 -3.19 -27.24
N VAL A 63 6.23 -2.29 -27.08
CA VAL A 63 4.90 -2.66 -26.57
C VAL A 63 4.16 -3.42 -27.67
N VAL A 64 3.78 -4.67 -27.40
CA VAL A 64 3.17 -5.56 -28.39
C VAL A 64 1.82 -6.11 -27.93
N GLY A 65 0.85 -6.11 -28.86
CA GLY A 65 -0.43 -6.78 -28.69
C GLY A 65 -1.29 -6.23 -27.56
N ASP A 66 -2.16 -7.11 -27.04
CA ASP A 66 -3.10 -6.77 -25.99
C ASP A 66 -2.43 -6.76 -24.61
N LYS A 67 -3.06 -6.03 -23.68
CA LYS A 67 -2.60 -5.99 -22.29
C LYS A 67 -2.73 -7.35 -21.61
N GLN A 68 -1.72 -7.71 -20.85
CA GLN A 68 -1.74 -8.90 -20.00
C GLN A 68 -2.61 -8.65 -18.78
N PHE A 69 -3.64 -9.48 -18.61
CA PHE A 69 -4.49 -9.44 -17.42
C PHE A 69 -3.97 -10.38 -16.35
N SER A 70 -4.02 -9.92 -15.06
CA SER A 70 -3.73 -10.75 -13.89
C SER A 70 -4.44 -10.21 -12.66
N PHE A 71 -4.71 -11.08 -11.70
CA PHE A 71 -5.11 -10.71 -10.36
C PHE A 71 -3.89 -10.65 -9.43
N ARG A 72 -3.96 -9.78 -8.41
CA ARG A 72 -2.98 -9.76 -7.33
C ARG A 72 -3.68 -9.58 -5.99
N LEU A 73 -3.47 -10.54 -5.09
CA LEU A 73 -3.89 -10.45 -3.71
C LEU A 73 -2.73 -9.95 -2.86
N ARG A 74 -3.02 -8.99 -1.98
CA ARG A 74 -2.04 -8.42 -1.04
C ARG A 74 -2.57 -8.55 0.37
N TYR A 75 -1.72 -9.01 1.28
CA TYR A 75 -1.99 -9.00 2.70
C TYR A 75 -0.89 -8.25 3.44
N LEU A 76 -1.27 -7.23 4.20
CA LEU A 76 -0.39 -6.45 5.08
C LEU A 76 -0.80 -6.70 6.52
N ALA A 77 0.19 -7.04 7.35
CA ALA A 77 0.14 -6.93 8.80
C ALA A 77 1.12 -5.84 9.24
N SER A 78 0.63 -4.84 10.00
CA SER A 78 1.47 -3.74 10.49
C SER A 78 1.23 -3.53 11.98
N PHE A 79 2.31 -3.61 12.74
CA PHE A 79 2.34 -3.45 14.19
C PHE A 79 2.90 -2.08 14.51
N GLU A 80 2.13 -1.25 15.19
CA GLU A 80 2.60 0.00 15.77
C GLU A 80 2.71 -0.17 17.28
N VAL A 81 3.92 -0.05 17.81
CA VAL A 81 4.23 -0.22 19.24
C VAL A 81 4.50 1.14 19.86
N LYS A 82 3.68 1.54 20.81
CA LYS A 82 3.90 2.77 21.60
C LYS A 82 5.04 2.54 22.59
N LEU A 83 6.19 3.20 22.34
CA LEU A 83 7.38 3.11 23.20
C LEU A 83 7.26 3.99 24.44
N PHE A 84 6.39 5.01 24.40
CA PHE A 84 6.22 6.02 25.45
C PHE A 84 4.73 6.21 25.76
N GLU A 85 4.41 6.63 26.97
CA GLU A 85 3.04 6.99 27.37
C GLU A 85 2.55 8.29 26.67
N ASN A 86 3.47 9.22 26.39
CA ASN A 86 3.15 10.46 25.70
C ASN A 86 2.88 10.17 24.20
N PRO A 87 1.65 10.46 23.67
CA PRO A 87 1.28 10.19 22.29
C PRO A 87 2.00 11.07 21.24
N GLU A 88 2.71 12.13 21.68
CA GLU A 88 3.53 12.97 20.80
C GLU A 88 4.92 12.37 20.55
N LYS A 89 5.32 11.39 21.36
CA LYS A 89 6.58 10.67 21.16
C LYS A 89 6.45 9.65 20.03
N PRO A 90 7.59 9.33 19.36
CA PRO A 90 7.58 8.36 18.28
C PRO A 90 7.12 6.97 18.72
N SER A 91 6.43 6.26 17.84
CA SER A 91 6.14 4.83 17.96
C SER A 91 6.98 4.01 16.98
N LEU A 92 7.25 2.76 17.34
CA LEU A 92 7.92 1.79 16.47
C LEU A 92 6.91 1.18 15.51
N ILE A 93 7.27 1.04 14.23
CA ILE A 93 6.46 0.31 13.26
C ILE A 93 7.25 -0.88 12.73
N VAL A 94 6.62 -2.04 12.76
CA VAL A 94 7.08 -3.24 12.08
C VAL A 94 5.96 -3.73 11.18
N SER A 95 6.21 -3.89 9.88
CA SER A 95 5.17 -4.40 9.00
C SER A 95 5.72 -5.36 7.96
N ASP A 96 4.87 -6.29 7.56
CA ASP A 96 5.13 -7.24 6.48
C ASP A 96 3.94 -7.26 5.52
N GLU A 97 4.23 -7.17 4.23
CA GLU A 97 3.24 -7.24 3.16
C GLU A 97 3.63 -8.31 2.16
N VAL A 98 2.78 -9.32 2.03
CA VAL A 98 2.94 -10.38 1.03
C VAL A 98 2.01 -10.13 -0.13
N LEU A 99 2.53 -10.26 -1.35
CA LEU A 99 1.81 -10.13 -2.60
C LEU A 99 1.87 -11.45 -3.37
N VAL A 100 0.71 -11.96 -3.76
CA VAL A 100 0.59 -13.13 -4.62
C VAL A 100 -0.22 -12.78 -5.86
N GLN A 101 0.15 -13.35 -7.00
CA GLN A 101 -0.48 -13.08 -8.29
C GLN A 101 -0.99 -14.37 -8.93
N PHE A 102 -2.06 -14.26 -9.70
CA PHE A 102 -2.68 -15.39 -10.40
C PHE A 102 -3.40 -14.91 -11.67
N GLY A 103 -3.56 -15.82 -12.60
CA GLY A 103 -4.14 -15.57 -13.92
C GLY A 103 -3.40 -16.38 -14.99
N GLU A 104 -3.94 -16.41 -16.20
CA GLU A 104 -3.43 -17.22 -17.31
C GLU A 104 -1.98 -16.88 -17.70
N ASN A 105 -1.56 -15.64 -17.47
CA ASN A 105 -0.21 -15.18 -17.77
C ASN A 105 0.82 -15.48 -16.67
N ILE A 106 0.40 -16.09 -15.55
CA ILE A 106 1.26 -16.45 -14.42
C ILE A 106 1.63 -17.93 -14.53
N VAL A 107 2.82 -18.22 -15.06
CA VAL A 107 3.22 -19.55 -15.48
C VAL A 107 4.05 -20.31 -14.42
N TYR A 108 4.96 -19.63 -13.71
CA TYR A 108 5.94 -20.32 -12.88
C TYR A 108 5.60 -20.33 -11.39
N ASN A 109 5.15 -19.19 -10.84
CA ASN A 109 5.02 -19.01 -9.40
C ASN A 109 4.00 -17.92 -9.10
N THR A 110 3.14 -18.18 -8.14
CA THR A 110 2.13 -17.21 -7.67
C THR A 110 2.71 -16.13 -6.76
N PHE A 111 3.87 -16.35 -6.14
CA PHE A 111 4.54 -15.32 -5.34
C PHE A 111 4.98 -14.16 -6.23
N ASP A 112 4.57 -12.93 -5.91
CA ASP A 112 4.95 -11.70 -6.64
C ASP A 112 5.99 -10.91 -5.87
N GLN A 113 5.71 -10.60 -4.60
CA GLN A 113 6.56 -9.75 -3.81
C GLN A 113 6.34 -9.94 -2.31
N ASN A 114 7.40 -9.70 -1.51
CA ASN A 114 7.31 -9.47 -0.08
C ASN A 114 7.97 -8.12 0.26
N ARG A 115 7.38 -7.39 1.20
CA ARG A 115 7.86 -6.09 1.67
C ARG A 115 7.88 -6.07 3.18
N PHE A 116 9.05 -6.16 3.75
CA PHE A 116 9.25 -5.98 5.18
C PHE A 116 9.68 -4.54 5.48
N PHE A 117 9.04 -3.89 6.45
CA PHE A 117 9.36 -2.53 6.88
C PHE A 117 9.62 -2.49 8.38
N LEU A 118 10.68 -1.79 8.77
CA LEU A 118 11.01 -1.45 10.14
C LEU A 118 11.31 0.04 10.23
N GLY A 119 10.59 0.76 11.07
CA GLY A 119 10.74 2.21 11.16
C GLY A 119 10.07 2.83 12.37
N MET A 120 10.05 4.14 12.38
CA MET A 120 9.42 4.96 13.39
C MET A 120 8.34 5.83 12.80
N LYS A 121 7.24 5.98 13.53
CA LYS A 121 6.19 6.95 13.25
C LYS A 121 6.36 8.16 14.11
N PHE A 122 6.33 9.34 13.50
CA PHE A 122 6.39 10.63 14.13
C PHE A 122 5.06 11.37 13.94
N ARG A 123 4.51 11.90 15.01
CA ARG A 123 3.38 12.82 14.94
C ARG A 123 3.91 14.24 14.81
N LEU A 124 3.84 14.81 13.61
CA LEU A 124 4.34 16.16 13.33
C LEU A 124 3.36 17.23 13.81
N ASN A 125 2.06 16.97 13.67
CA ASN A 125 0.98 17.78 14.23
C ASN A 125 -0.33 16.96 14.32
N LYS A 126 -1.46 17.60 14.65
CA LYS A 126 -2.76 16.91 14.82
C LYS A 126 -3.23 16.16 13.57
N ASN A 127 -2.84 16.64 12.39
CA ASN A 127 -3.33 16.14 11.11
C ASN A 127 -2.23 15.45 10.29
N LEU A 128 -0.94 15.62 10.64
CA LEU A 128 0.20 15.15 9.85
C LEU A 128 1.05 14.17 10.64
N ASN A 129 1.20 12.97 10.11
CA ASN A 129 2.12 11.95 10.61
C ASN A 129 3.16 11.62 9.53
N CYS A 130 4.32 11.16 9.97
CA CYS A 130 5.42 10.75 9.11
C CYS A 130 5.98 9.41 9.57
N ASP A 131 6.09 8.45 8.66
CA ASP A 131 6.78 7.17 8.89
C ASP A 131 8.14 7.21 8.20
N LEU A 132 9.19 6.91 8.94
CA LEU A 132 10.56 6.90 8.47
C LEU A 132 11.23 5.59 8.86
N GLY A 133 11.85 4.89 7.90
CA GLY A 133 12.53 3.64 8.21
C GLY A 133 13.12 2.92 7.02
N TYR A 134 13.55 1.71 7.27
CA TYR A 134 14.12 0.80 6.31
C TYR A 134 13.05 -0.16 5.77
N MET A 135 13.06 -0.39 4.47
CA MET A 135 12.20 -1.36 3.80
C MET A 135 13.05 -2.31 2.96
N ASN A 136 12.83 -3.58 3.17
CA ASN A 136 13.34 -4.67 2.34
C ASN A 136 12.25 -5.12 1.38
N ILE A 137 12.59 -5.27 0.09
CA ILE A 137 11.66 -5.71 -0.96
C ILE A 137 12.28 -6.90 -1.67
N LEU A 138 11.66 -8.06 -1.52
CA LEU A 138 11.95 -9.25 -2.32
C LEU A 138 10.91 -9.33 -3.43
N GLN A 139 11.32 -9.19 -4.69
CA GLN A 139 10.42 -9.16 -5.84
C GLN A 139 10.78 -10.23 -6.86
N GLN A 140 9.77 -10.96 -7.34
CA GLN A 140 9.91 -11.90 -8.44
C GLN A 140 10.22 -11.14 -9.74
N LYS A 141 11.20 -11.66 -10.51
CA LYS A 141 11.49 -11.19 -11.87
C LYS A 141 10.50 -11.75 -12.89
N SER A 142 10.50 -11.15 -14.07
CA SER A 142 9.68 -11.62 -15.21
C SER A 142 10.02 -13.06 -15.64
N THR A 143 11.19 -13.56 -15.30
CA THR A 143 11.59 -14.97 -15.51
C THR A 143 10.75 -15.96 -14.70
N GLY A 144 10.09 -15.52 -13.60
CA GLY A 144 9.23 -16.32 -12.74
C GLY A 144 9.95 -17.18 -11.69
N TYR A 145 11.27 -17.37 -11.78
CA TYR A 145 12.09 -18.18 -10.86
C TYR A 145 13.28 -17.42 -10.26
N GLN A 146 13.52 -16.20 -10.67
CA GLN A 146 14.54 -15.32 -10.10
C GLN A 146 13.89 -14.21 -9.29
N TYR A 147 14.65 -13.70 -8.32
CA TYR A 147 14.19 -12.66 -7.40
C TYR A 147 15.22 -11.54 -7.32
N ASP A 148 14.73 -10.31 -7.20
CA ASP A 148 15.52 -9.14 -6.83
C ASP A 148 15.27 -8.79 -5.37
N LEU A 149 16.36 -8.53 -4.65
CA LEU A 149 16.32 -8.04 -3.28
C LEU A 149 16.73 -6.55 -3.29
N SER A 150 15.82 -5.69 -2.89
CA SER A 150 16.05 -4.25 -2.82
C SER A 150 16.01 -3.76 -1.38
N HIS A 151 16.95 -2.88 -1.04
CA HIS A 151 17.04 -2.20 0.24
C HIS A 151 16.68 -0.74 0.04
N VAL A 152 15.61 -0.29 0.69
CA VAL A 152 15.04 1.04 0.46
C VAL A 152 14.92 1.79 1.77
N PHE A 153 15.33 3.05 1.78
CA PHE A 153 14.99 3.98 2.82
C PHE A 153 13.64 4.60 2.48
N ARG A 154 12.64 4.44 3.36
CA ARG A 154 11.26 4.84 3.11
C ARG A 154 10.89 6.00 4.00
N LEU A 155 10.34 7.06 3.39
CA LEU A 155 9.72 8.20 4.04
C LEU A 155 8.29 8.34 3.53
N PHE A 156 7.30 8.37 4.45
CA PHE A 156 5.89 8.52 4.13
C PHE A 156 5.23 9.57 5.00
N PHE A 157 4.40 10.42 4.37
CA PHE A 157 3.57 11.39 5.05
C PHE A 157 2.10 10.99 4.95
N TYR A 158 1.38 11.10 6.06
CA TYR A 158 -0.05 10.85 6.15
C TYR A 158 -0.73 12.13 6.64
N TYR A 159 -1.58 12.70 5.81
CA TYR A 159 -2.36 13.88 6.15
C TYR A 159 -3.83 13.50 6.32
N ASN A 160 -4.40 13.74 7.51
CA ASN A 160 -5.79 13.47 7.83
C ASN A 160 -6.59 14.78 7.72
N LEU A 161 -7.50 14.82 6.75
CA LEU A 161 -8.47 15.90 6.60
C LEU A 161 -9.74 15.53 7.36
N ASP A 162 -10.14 16.34 8.32
CA ASP A 162 -11.45 16.26 8.91
C ASP A 162 -12.40 17.16 8.09
N LEU A 163 -13.26 16.53 7.29
CA LEU A 163 -14.25 17.19 6.45
C LEU A 163 -15.63 17.27 7.14
N SER A 164 -15.73 16.97 8.44
CA SER A 164 -16.97 17.16 9.17
C SER A 164 -17.34 18.65 9.18
N MET A 165 -18.31 19.02 8.35
CA MET A 165 -18.93 20.34 8.47
C MET A 165 -19.63 20.40 9.83
N LYS A 166 -19.12 21.21 10.74
CA LYS A 166 -19.86 21.62 11.93
C LYS A 166 -21.13 22.32 11.46
N ASN A 167 -22.25 21.63 11.48
CA ASN A 167 -23.57 22.26 11.42
C ASN A 167 -23.82 22.98 12.75
N GLU A 168 -23.08 24.05 13.01
CA GLU A 168 -23.36 25.05 14.03
C GLU A 168 -24.14 26.16 13.35
N ASN A 169 -25.46 26.01 13.12
CA ASN A 169 -26.39 27.14 12.94
C ASN A 169 -27.79 26.63 12.53
N LEU A 170 -28.48 25.89 13.39
CA LEU A 170 -29.94 25.67 13.22
C LEU A 170 -30.70 25.60 14.55
N HIS A 171 -30.27 26.33 15.59
CA HIS A 171 -31.07 26.47 16.83
C HIS A 171 -30.97 27.88 17.40
N HIS A 172 -31.24 28.90 16.60
CA HIS A 172 -31.59 30.22 17.10
C HIS A 172 -32.54 30.89 16.11
N GLU A 173 -33.79 30.39 16.04
CA GLU A 173 -34.94 31.18 15.59
C GLU A 173 -36.19 30.36 15.78
N ASN A 174 -36.66 30.26 17.02
CA ASN A 174 -38.07 30.04 17.39
C ASN A 174 -38.23 30.21 18.90
N SER A 175 -38.13 31.46 19.32
CA SER A 175 -38.68 31.93 20.61
C SER A 175 -38.96 33.44 20.51
N GLU A 176 -40.02 33.76 19.82
CA GLU A 176 -40.86 34.94 20.10
C GLU A 176 -42.34 34.55 19.98
#